data_6841e8e6290e6f4e6c90b7272d38a847
#
_entry.id   6841e8e6290e6f4e6c90b7272d38a847
#
_cell.length_a   1.000
_cell.length_b   1.000
_cell.length_c   1.000
_cell.angle_alpha   90.00
_cell.angle_beta   90.00
_cell.angle_gamma   90.00
#
_symmetry.space_group_name_H-M   'P 1'
#
loop_
_entity.id
_entity.type
_entity.pdbx_description
1 polymer ?
#
loop_
_entity_poly.entity_id
_entity_poly.type
_entity_poly.pdbx_seq_one_letter_code
_entity_poly.pdbx_strand_id
1 'polypeptide(L)'
;IAAIVLTVVGVICLLNSIFFEKYYIKDREKKLVNSYNEMKEVLVSDGISSDSVRKKMLSINALHNINVFLVDSNWKTVYSTQNNIENTYRWLQHFVFSGDRDIELIKENDNYAIKKGNDISTGLSYMVIYGSMEDGSQLVMQLIIESIKENIKIFNNFVTITGAVVMVISIIFAYFLADKFTKPIKELSKIAEEMSELNFDAKYTGKAQNEIGQLGKSINFMSDSLQKNITMLKTA
;
A
#
# COMPACT_ATOMS: atom_id res chain seq x y z
N ILE A 1 -13.85 14.25 15.85
CA ILE A 1 -13.18 12.93 15.82
C ILE A 1 -13.57 12.18 14.56
N ALA A 2 -14.89 11.93 14.28
CA ALA A 2 -15.31 11.21 13.09
C ALA A 2 -14.77 11.82 11.79
N ALA A 3 -14.86 13.14 11.63
CA ALA A 3 -14.35 13.85 10.46
C ALA A 3 -12.84 13.63 10.27
N ILE A 4 -12.06 13.62 11.35
CA ILE A 4 -10.62 13.36 11.30
C ILE A 4 -10.35 11.92 10.83
N VAL A 5 -11.05 10.93 11.40
CA VAL A 5 -10.89 9.52 10.99
C VAL A 5 -11.27 9.33 9.52
N LEU A 6 -12.39 9.89 9.08
CA LEU A 6 -12.83 9.83 7.69
C LEU A 6 -11.81 10.46 6.74
N THR A 7 -11.25 11.62 7.10
CA THR A 7 -10.21 12.29 6.31
C THR A 7 -8.95 11.43 6.23
N VAL A 8 -8.48 10.88 7.35
CA VAL A 8 -7.27 10.03 7.39
C VAL A 8 -7.45 8.78 6.54
N VAL A 9 -8.57 8.06 6.68
CA VAL A 9 -8.85 6.87 5.88
C VAL A 9 -8.96 7.22 4.40
N GLY A 10 -9.64 8.31 4.06
CA GLY A 10 -9.74 8.79 2.67
C GLY A 10 -8.37 9.12 2.07
N VAL A 11 -7.51 9.80 2.81
CA VAL A 11 -6.13 10.11 2.38
C VAL A 11 -5.31 8.83 2.19
N ILE A 12 -5.39 7.86 3.10
CA ILE A 12 -4.68 6.58 2.96
C ILE A 12 -5.14 5.84 1.70
N CYS A 13 -6.44 5.74 1.43
CA CYS A 13 -6.96 5.10 0.23
C CYS A 13 -6.50 5.81 -1.06
N LEU A 14 -6.51 7.14 -1.08
CA LEU A 14 -6.03 7.94 -2.20
C LEU A 14 -4.53 7.76 -2.44
N LEU A 15 -3.71 7.86 -1.39
CA LEU A 15 -2.26 7.64 -1.49
C LEU A 15 -1.95 6.23 -1.98
N ASN A 16 -2.63 5.22 -1.44
CA ASN A 16 -2.46 3.84 -1.89
C ASN A 16 -2.79 3.71 -3.38
N SER A 17 -3.92 4.24 -3.84
CA SER A 17 -4.33 4.15 -5.25
C SER A 17 -3.35 4.84 -6.22
N ILE A 18 -2.72 5.95 -5.81
CA ILE A 18 -1.82 6.74 -6.68
C ILE A 18 -0.39 6.20 -6.67
N PHE A 19 0.11 5.82 -5.49
CA PHE A 19 1.54 5.52 -5.31
C PHE A 19 1.88 4.04 -5.33
N PHE A 20 0.95 3.17 -4.94
CA PHE A 20 1.24 1.75 -4.73
C PHE A 20 1.71 1.06 -6.02
N GLU A 21 1.07 1.33 -7.16
CA GLU A 21 1.46 0.73 -8.45
C GLU A 21 2.89 1.12 -8.83
N LYS A 22 3.23 2.41 -8.77
CA LYS A 22 4.58 2.90 -9.11
C LYS A 22 5.64 2.32 -8.17
N TYR A 23 5.35 2.30 -6.88
CA TYR A 23 6.25 1.72 -5.88
C TYR A 23 6.50 0.24 -6.12
N TYR A 24 5.42 -0.52 -6.36
CA TYR A 24 5.50 -1.96 -6.56
C TYR A 24 6.25 -2.34 -7.83
N ILE A 25 6.00 -1.65 -8.95
CA ILE A 25 6.74 -1.86 -10.21
C ILE A 25 8.23 -1.57 -10.01
N LYS A 26 8.58 -0.48 -9.30
CA LYS A 26 9.97 -0.12 -9.00
C LYS A 26 10.65 -1.14 -8.08
N ASP A 27 9.95 -1.69 -7.10
CA ASP A 27 10.46 -2.79 -6.27
C ASP A 27 10.75 -4.05 -7.10
N ARG A 28 9.87 -4.38 -8.04
CA ARG A 28 10.05 -5.51 -8.95
C ARG A 28 11.20 -5.31 -9.93
N GLU A 29 11.38 -4.09 -10.45
CA GLU A 29 12.56 -3.72 -11.25
C GLU A 29 13.85 -3.94 -10.45
N LYS A 30 13.89 -3.47 -9.20
CA LYS A 30 15.05 -3.67 -8.32
C LYS A 30 15.34 -5.16 -8.09
N LYS A 31 14.30 -5.98 -7.86
CA LYS A 31 14.46 -7.44 -7.71
C LYS A 31 14.97 -8.09 -9.00
N LEU A 32 14.49 -7.63 -10.16
CA LEU A 32 14.96 -8.13 -11.46
C LEU A 32 16.45 -7.84 -11.63
N VAL A 33 16.91 -6.62 -11.33
CA VAL A 33 18.33 -6.23 -11.38
C VAL A 33 19.17 -7.03 -10.39
N ASN A 34 18.71 -7.19 -9.15
CA ASN A 34 19.45 -7.99 -8.16
C ASN A 34 19.58 -9.46 -8.60
N SER A 35 18.49 -10.06 -9.08
CA SER A 35 18.49 -11.44 -9.59
C SER A 35 19.42 -11.59 -10.81
N TYR A 36 19.47 -10.56 -11.66
CA TYR A 36 20.38 -10.55 -12.80
C TYR A 36 21.85 -10.55 -12.34
N ASN A 37 22.21 -9.70 -11.39
CA ASN A 37 23.58 -9.63 -10.86
C ASN A 37 23.98 -10.94 -10.16
N GLU A 38 23.10 -11.50 -9.32
CA GLU A 38 23.32 -12.79 -8.67
C GLU A 38 23.52 -13.92 -9.68
N MET A 39 22.73 -13.92 -10.76
CA MET A 39 22.86 -14.93 -11.82
C MET A 39 24.17 -14.75 -12.60
N LYS A 40 24.55 -13.49 -12.89
CA LYS A 40 25.82 -13.17 -13.57
C LYS A 40 27.02 -13.64 -12.76
N GLU A 41 27.03 -13.44 -11.43
CA GLU A 41 28.09 -13.92 -10.55
C GLU A 41 28.25 -15.45 -10.63
N VAL A 42 27.14 -16.19 -10.56
CA VAL A 42 27.17 -17.66 -10.66
C VAL A 42 27.62 -18.14 -12.05
N LEU A 43 27.23 -17.42 -13.11
CA LEU A 43 27.68 -17.75 -14.48
C LEU A 43 29.20 -17.56 -14.66
N VAL A 44 29.74 -16.48 -14.08
CA VAL A 44 31.20 -16.20 -14.14
C VAL A 44 32.00 -17.18 -13.29
N SER A 45 31.50 -17.59 -12.11
CA SER A 45 32.22 -18.49 -11.20
C SER A 45 32.22 -19.94 -11.66
N ASP A 46 31.06 -20.43 -12.11
CA ASP A 46 30.83 -21.88 -12.28
C ASP A 46 30.72 -22.30 -13.74
N GLY A 47 30.60 -21.34 -14.66
CA GLY A 47 30.41 -21.57 -16.08
C GLY A 47 29.00 -22.02 -16.47
N ILE A 48 28.67 -21.86 -17.75
CA ILE A 48 27.29 -21.98 -18.28
C ILE A 48 26.69 -23.39 -18.04
N SER A 49 27.49 -24.44 -18.10
CA SER A 49 27.02 -25.83 -18.07
C SER A 49 26.92 -26.42 -16.66
N SER A 50 27.14 -25.65 -15.62
CA SER A 50 27.16 -26.16 -14.26
C SER A 50 25.74 -26.41 -13.69
N ASP A 51 25.63 -27.39 -12.81
CA ASP A 51 24.40 -27.72 -12.11
C ASP A 51 23.97 -26.59 -11.12
N SER A 52 24.93 -25.80 -10.63
CA SER A 52 24.69 -24.64 -9.81
C SER A 52 23.95 -23.54 -10.59
N VAL A 53 24.33 -23.26 -11.84
CA VAL A 53 23.64 -22.34 -12.74
C VAL A 53 22.17 -22.75 -12.91
N ARG A 54 21.94 -24.03 -13.23
CA ARG A 54 20.58 -24.54 -13.40
C ARG A 54 19.74 -24.42 -12.12
N LYS A 55 20.29 -24.74 -10.95
CA LYS A 55 19.62 -24.62 -9.66
C LYS A 55 19.32 -23.16 -9.35
N LYS A 56 20.25 -22.24 -9.62
CA LYS A 56 20.03 -20.79 -9.40
C LYS A 56 18.93 -20.27 -10.31
N MET A 57 18.90 -20.62 -11.59
CA MET A 57 17.82 -20.24 -12.52
C MET A 57 16.44 -20.67 -12.01
N LEU A 58 16.30 -21.92 -11.59
CA LEU A 58 15.05 -22.45 -11.06
C LEU A 58 14.65 -21.77 -9.75
N SER A 59 15.62 -21.46 -8.88
CA SER A 59 15.38 -20.73 -7.64
C SER A 59 14.86 -19.32 -7.90
N ILE A 60 15.48 -18.58 -8.81
CA ILE A 60 15.05 -17.21 -9.18
C ILE A 60 13.63 -17.26 -9.76
N ASN A 61 13.35 -18.21 -10.64
CA ASN A 61 12.01 -18.37 -11.20
C ASN A 61 10.96 -18.68 -10.11
N ALA A 62 11.24 -19.64 -9.22
CA ALA A 62 10.31 -20.06 -8.16
C ALA A 62 10.05 -18.96 -7.11
N LEU A 63 11.11 -18.21 -6.71
CA LEU A 63 11.00 -17.21 -5.65
C LEU A 63 10.46 -15.86 -6.13
N HIS A 64 10.82 -15.48 -7.37
CA HIS A 64 10.55 -14.11 -7.85
C HIS A 64 9.61 -14.06 -9.05
N ASN A 65 9.21 -15.23 -9.60
CA ASN A 65 8.43 -15.34 -10.84
C ASN A 65 9.11 -14.64 -12.02
N ILE A 66 10.45 -14.75 -12.08
CA ILE A 66 11.28 -14.22 -13.15
C ILE A 66 11.70 -15.38 -14.04
N ASN A 67 11.37 -15.31 -15.32
CA ASN A 67 11.85 -16.26 -16.29
C ASN A 67 13.30 -15.95 -16.65
N VAL A 68 14.13 -16.96 -16.69
CA VAL A 68 15.55 -16.83 -16.99
C VAL A 68 15.88 -17.61 -18.25
N PHE A 69 16.55 -16.95 -19.17
CA PHE A 69 17.00 -17.52 -20.44
C PHE A 69 18.51 -17.28 -20.56
N LEU A 70 19.22 -18.34 -20.89
CA LEU A 70 20.62 -18.28 -21.25
C LEU A 70 20.73 -18.67 -22.72
N VAL A 71 21.24 -17.76 -23.54
CA VAL A 71 21.40 -17.98 -24.98
C VAL A 71 22.86 -17.89 -25.38
N ASP A 72 23.26 -18.64 -26.38
CA ASP A 72 24.62 -18.61 -26.94
C ASP A 72 24.84 -17.36 -27.81
N SER A 73 26.04 -17.20 -28.33
CA SER A 73 26.41 -16.08 -29.22
C SER A 73 25.60 -16.03 -30.51
N ASN A 74 24.92 -17.12 -30.90
CA ASN A 74 24.01 -17.18 -32.05
C ASN A 74 22.56 -17.00 -31.65
N TRP A 75 22.30 -16.57 -30.38
CA TRP A 75 20.97 -16.43 -29.80
C TRP A 75 20.14 -17.70 -29.68
N LYS A 76 20.78 -18.87 -29.78
CA LYS A 76 20.14 -20.15 -29.53
C LYS A 76 20.05 -20.37 -28.01
N THR A 77 18.87 -20.74 -27.54
CA THR A 77 18.63 -21.00 -26.10
C THR A 77 19.43 -22.24 -25.66
N VAL A 78 20.31 -22.05 -24.69
CA VAL A 78 21.06 -23.09 -24.00
C VAL A 78 20.26 -23.64 -22.84
N TYR A 79 19.74 -22.73 -22.01
CA TYR A 79 18.85 -23.03 -20.87
C TYR A 79 17.68 -22.07 -20.81
N SER A 80 16.53 -22.58 -20.36
CA SER A 80 15.32 -21.76 -20.11
C SER A 80 14.57 -22.34 -18.92
N THR A 81 13.98 -21.46 -18.12
CA THR A 81 13.00 -21.81 -17.09
C THR A 81 11.58 -22.00 -17.67
N GLN A 82 11.35 -21.64 -18.93
CA GLN A 82 10.09 -21.87 -19.64
C GLN A 82 10.16 -23.12 -20.54
N ASN A 83 9.06 -23.85 -20.65
CA ASN A 83 8.96 -25.06 -21.43
C ASN A 83 8.80 -24.84 -22.95
N ASN A 84 8.32 -23.70 -23.40
CA ASN A 84 8.04 -23.41 -24.82
C ASN A 84 9.15 -22.53 -25.43
N ILE A 85 10.27 -23.17 -25.79
CA ILE A 85 11.51 -22.50 -26.19
C ILE A 85 11.38 -21.80 -27.55
N GLU A 86 10.65 -22.36 -28.52
CA GLU A 86 10.68 -21.91 -29.92
C GLU A 86 9.95 -20.60 -30.17
N ASN A 87 8.79 -20.42 -29.55
CA ASN A 87 8.06 -19.15 -29.60
C ASN A 87 8.72 -18.06 -28.76
N THR A 88 9.32 -18.45 -27.64
CA THR A 88 10.05 -17.55 -26.74
C THR A 88 11.28 -16.95 -27.39
N TYR A 89 12.02 -17.73 -28.20
CA TYR A 89 13.22 -17.28 -28.92
C TYR A 89 12.92 -16.13 -29.90
N ARG A 90 11.92 -16.30 -30.76
CA ARG A 90 11.51 -15.23 -31.73
C ARG A 90 11.06 -13.96 -31.01
N TRP A 91 10.31 -14.12 -29.94
CA TRP A 91 9.84 -13.01 -29.13
C TRP A 91 11.01 -12.28 -28.46
N LEU A 92 11.96 -12.99 -27.84
CA LEU A 92 13.15 -12.40 -27.21
C LEU A 92 14.00 -11.62 -28.22
N GLN A 93 14.28 -12.18 -29.40
CA GLN A 93 15.01 -11.48 -30.44
C GLN A 93 14.28 -10.21 -30.87
N HIS A 94 12.99 -10.29 -31.14
CA HIS A 94 12.20 -9.12 -31.46
C HIS A 94 12.25 -8.09 -30.34
N PHE A 95 12.06 -8.48 -29.10
CA PHE A 95 12.03 -7.57 -27.94
C PHE A 95 13.38 -6.89 -27.70
N VAL A 96 14.46 -7.60 -27.83
CA VAL A 96 15.82 -7.08 -27.60
C VAL A 96 16.27 -6.18 -28.74
N PHE A 97 16.03 -6.56 -30.01
CA PHE A 97 16.59 -5.90 -31.17
C PHE A 97 15.64 -4.95 -31.91
N SER A 98 14.33 -5.08 -31.72
CA SER A 98 13.42 -4.17 -32.42
C SER A 98 13.49 -2.77 -31.85
N GLY A 99 13.50 -1.79 -32.74
CA GLY A 99 13.24 -0.39 -32.41
C GLY A 99 11.75 -0.05 -32.40
N ASP A 100 10.90 -1.00 -32.04
CA ASP A 100 9.45 -0.83 -32.07
C ASP A 100 9.01 0.23 -31.06
N ARG A 101 8.03 1.09 -31.43
CA ARG A 101 7.53 2.18 -30.59
C ARG A 101 6.85 1.71 -29.31
N ASP A 102 6.43 0.43 -29.29
CA ASP A 102 5.77 -0.18 -28.15
C ASP A 102 6.74 -0.76 -27.11
N ILE A 103 8.07 -0.66 -27.40
CA ILE A 103 9.14 -1.12 -26.51
C ILE A 103 9.96 0.06 -26.05
N GLU A 104 9.81 0.39 -24.78
CA GLU A 104 10.48 1.51 -24.11
C GLU A 104 11.79 1.05 -23.47
N LEU A 105 12.90 1.73 -23.74
CA LEU A 105 14.17 1.56 -23.04
C LEU A 105 14.08 2.30 -21.69
N ILE A 106 14.10 1.55 -20.58
CA ILE A 106 14.02 2.13 -19.23
C ILE A 106 15.41 2.52 -18.72
N LYS A 107 16.39 1.64 -18.94
CA LYS A 107 17.75 1.83 -18.45
C LYS A 107 18.75 1.06 -19.33
N GLU A 108 19.91 1.66 -19.53
CA GLU A 108 21.04 1.03 -20.20
C GLU A 108 22.35 1.44 -19.52
N ASN A 109 23.24 0.49 -19.36
CA ASN A 109 24.60 0.69 -18.89
C ASN A 109 25.54 -0.37 -19.54
N ASP A 110 26.83 -0.32 -19.23
CA ASP A 110 27.83 -1.23 -19.81
C ASP A 110 27.58 -2.72 -19.53
N ASN A 111 26.77 -3.04 -18.51
CA ASN A 111 26.56 -4.41 -18.05
C ASN A 111 25.22 -5.01 -18.49
N TYR A 112 24.18 -4.18 -18.65
CA TYR A 112 22.85 -4.64 -19.02
C TYR A 112 21.99 -3.50 -19.57
N ALA A 113 20.95 -3.87 -20.32
CA ALA A 113 19.84 -2.97 -20.65
C ALA A 113 18.51 -3.52 -20.11
N ILE A 114 17.60 -2.62 -19.76
CA ILE A 114 16.24 -2.94 -19.32
C ILE A 114 15.27 -2.30 -20.31
N LYS A 115 14.43 -3.13 -20.90
CA LYS A 115 13.35 -2.71 -21.79
C LYS A 115 11.99 -3.13 -21.19
N LYS A 116 10.97 -2.33 -21.45
CA LYS A 116 9.57 -2.61 -21.12
C LYS A 116 8.74 -2.52 -22.38
N GLY A 117 7.82 -3.44 -22.57
CA GLY A 117 6.94 -3.41 -23.74
C GLY A 117 5.85 -4.47 -23.66
N ASN A 118 5.00 -4.46 -24.67
CA ASN A 118 3.89 -5.40 -24.80
C ASN A 118 4.22 -6.45 -25.88
N ASP A 119 3.90 -7.69 -25.59
CA ASP A 119 3.88 -8.73 -26.63
C ASP A 119 2.57 -8.63 -27.42
N ILE A 120 2.68 -8.32 -28.69
CA ILE A 120 1.56 -8.13 -29.62
C ILE A 120 0.70 -9.40 -29.72
N SER A 121 1.33 -10.59 -29.61
CA SER A 121 0.64 -11.88 -29.77
C SER A 121 -0.19 -12.28 -28.56
N THR A 122 0.28 -11.96 -27.35
CA THR A 122 -0.38 -12.32 -26.08
C THR A 122 -1.08 -11.15 -25.41
N GLY A 123 -0.78 -9.91 -25.81
CA GLY A 123 -1.25 -8.69 -25.15
C GLY A 123 -0.65 -8.46 -23.77
N LEU A 124 0.30 -9.28 -23.34
CA LEU A 124 0.93 -9.18 -22.03
C LEU A 124 2.06 -8.16 -22.03
N SER A 125 2.18 -7.41 -20.94
CA SER A 125 3.28 -6.46 -20.71
C SER A 125 4.44 -7.17 -20.01
N TYR A 126 5.65 -6.92 -20.49
CA TYR A 126 6.88 -7.50 -19.95
C TYR A 126 7.91 -6.43 -19.61
N MET A 127 8.74 -6.74 -18.61
CA MET A 127 10.00 -6.06 -18.35
C MET A 127 11.11 -7.08 -18.56
N VAL A 128 12.09 -6.73 -19.37
CA VAL A 128 13.19 -7.61 -19.75
C VAL A 128 14.50 -6.92 -19.44
N ILE A 129 15.38 -7.62 -18.72
CA ILE A 129 16.77 -7.25 -18.55
C ILE A 129 17.63 -8.23 -19.35
N TYR A 130 18.61 -7.69 -20.07
CA TYR A 130 19.52 -8.51 -20.86
C TYR A 130 20.93 -7.91 -20.90
N GLY A 131 21.92 -8.74 -21.04
CA GLY A 131 23.31 -8.31 -21.19
C GLY A 131 24.22 -9.46 -21.59
N SER A 132 25.35 -9.09 -22.18
CA SER A 132 26.36 -10.01 -22.71
C SER A 132 27.31 -10.48 -21.61
N MET A 133 27.72 -11.73 -21.69
CA MET A 133 28.80 -12.31 -20.91
C MET A 133 30.11 -12.25 -21.69
N GLU A 134 31.24 -12.47 -21.03
CA GLU A 134 32.58 -12.44 -21.64
C GLU A 134 32.79 -13.50 -22.72
N ASP A 135 32.10 -14.63 -22.62
CA ASP A 135 32.12 -15.73 -23.59
C ASP A 135 31.20 -15.49 -24.80
N GLY A 136 30.56 -14.33 -24.91
CA GLY A 136 29.64 -13.97 -25.98
C GLY A 136 28.21 -14.51 -25.78
N SER A 137 27.95 -15.26 -24.72
CA SER A 137 26.59 -15.65 -24.35
C SER A 137 25.77 -14.45 -23.83
N GLN A 138 24.44 -14.60 -23.87
CA GLN A 138 23.54 -13.56 -23.36
C GLN A 138 22.72 -14.12 -22.21
N LEU A 139 22.66 -13.37 -21.09
CA LEU A 139 21.71 -13.61 -20.03
C LEU A 139 20.51 -12.71 -20.24
N VAL A 140 19.34 -13.30 -20.38
CA VAL A 140 18.08 -12.59 -20.55
C VAL A 140 17.13 -13.02 -19.44
N MET A 141 16.54 -12.05 -18.74
CA MET A 141 15.56 -12.32 -17.70
C MET A 141 14.29 -11.52 -17.96
N GLN A 142 13.16 -12.18 -17.81
CA GLN A 142 11.84 -11.65 -18.15
C GLN A 142 10.92 -11.65 -16.93
N LEU A 143 10.28 -10.52 -16.69
CA LEU A 143 9.25 -10.35 -15.68
C LEU A 143 7.91 -9.98 -16.33
N ILE A 144 6.84 -10.70 -16.03
CA ILE A 144 5.50 -10.41 -16.53
C ILE A 144 4.86 -9.29 -15.68
N ILE A 145 4.64 -8.13 -16.30
CA ILE A 145 4.07 -6.97 -15.59
C ILE A 145 2.56 -7.13 -15.42
N GLU A 146 1.88 -7.81 -16.34
CA GLU A 146 0.42 -7.95 -16.29
C GLU A 146 -0.05 -8.71 -15.04
N SER A 147 0.67 -9.77 -14.64
CA SER A 147 0.41 -10.46 -13.37
C SER A 147 0.62 -9.56 -12.15
N ILE A 148 1.53 -8.58 -12.27
CA ILE A 148 1.77 -7.57 -11.23
C ILE A 148 0.57 -6.62 -11.11
N LYS A 149 0.06 -6.11 -12.23
CA LYS A 149 -1.11 -5.21 -12.26
C LYS A 149 -2.37 -5.88 -11.71
N GLU A 150 -2.58 -7.16 -12.02
CA GLU A 150 -3.69 -7.93 -11.47
C GLU A 150 -3.60 -8.05 -9.94
N ASN A 151 -2.43 -8.39 -9.41
CA ASN A 151 -2.19 -8.43 -7.96
C ASN A 151 -2.42 -7.06 -7.29
N ILE A 152 -1.96 -5.98 -7.93
CA ILE A 152 -2.18 -4.60 -7.47
C ILE A 152 -3.69 -4.27 -7.42
N LYS A 153 -4.43 -4.66 -8.45
CA LYS A 153 -5.89 -4.45 -8.51
C LYS A 153 -6.61 -5.18 -7.37
N ILE A 154 -6.26 -6.44 -7.12
CA ILE A 154 -6.81 -7.23 -6.01
C ILE A 154 -6.50 -6.55 -4.68
N PHE A 155 -5.25 -6.12 -4.47
CA PHE A 155 -4.83 -5.43 -3.25
C PHE A 155 -5.56 -4.09 -3.07
N ASN A 156 -5.68 -3.28 -4.11
CA ASN A 156 -6.40 -2.00 -4.06
C ASN A 156 -7.88 -2.20 -3.72
N ASN A 157 -8.54 -3.22 -4.29
CA ASN A 157 -9.90 -3.57 -3.95
C ASN A 157 -10.03 -3.95 -2.47
N PHE A 158 -9.11 -4.77 -1.96
CA PHE A 158 -9.08 -5.15 -0.55
C PHE A 158 -8.93 -3.94 0.37
N VAL A 159 -8.00 -3.03 0.07
CA VAL A 159 -7.80 -1.79 0.85
C VAL A 159 -9.05 -0.90 0.80
N THR A 160 -9.69 -0.78 -0.35
CA THR A 160 -10.90 0.03 -0.52
C THR A 160 -12.07 -0.54 0.31
N ILE A 161 -12.30 -1.85 0.25
CA ILE A 161 -13.34 -2.52 1.03
C ILE A 161 -13.07 -2.37 2.53
N THR A 162 -11.83 -2.63 2.96
CA THR A 162 -11.42 -2.49 4.36
C THR A 162 -11.59 -1.05 4.85
N GLY A 163 -11.20 -0.06 4.02
CA GLY A 163 -11.41 1.35 4.31
C GLY A 163 -12.89 1.71 4.48
N ALA A 164 -13.76 1.20 3.62
CA ALA A 164 -15.21 1.41 3.75
C ALA A 164 -15.79 0.82 5.05
N VAL A 165 -15.36 -0.38 5.44
CA VAL A 165 -15.76 -1.01 6.71
C VAL A 165 -15.29 -0.18 7.91
N VAL A 166 -14.04 0.28 7.91
CA VAL A 166 -13.50 1.14 8.98
C VAL A 166 -14.28 2.46 9.06
N MET A 167 -14.68 3.05 7.92
CA MET A 167 -15.50 4.27 7.90
C MET A 167 -16.84 4.05 8.61
N VAL A 168 -17.55 2.96 8.28
CA VAL A 168 -18.84 2.65 8.90
C VAL A 168 -18.69 2.46 10.41
N ILE A 169 -17.70 1.68 10.86
CA ILE A 169 -17.42 1.47 12.29
C ILE A 169 -17.10 2.81 12.98
N SER A 170 -16.31 3.67 12.33
CA SER A 170 -15.94 4.99 12.88
C SER A 170 -17.14 5.93 13.07
N ILE A 171 -18.11 5.89 12.14
CA ILE A 171 -19.35 6.67 12.24
C ILE A 171 -20.18 6.20 13.45
N ILE A 172 -20.36 4.88 13.59
CA ILE A 172 -21.10 4.29 14.72
C ILE A 172 -20.43 4.66 16.04
N PHE A 173 -19.10 4.53 16.11
CA PHE A 173 -18.34 4.85 17.31
C PHE A 173 -18.38 6.34 17.66
N ALA A 174 -18.32 7.22 16.65
CA ALA A 174 -18.44 8.66 16.84
C ALA A 174 -19.82 9.06 17.37
N TYR A 175 -20.89 8.43 16.88
CA TYR A 175 -22.23 8.63 17.40
C TYR A 175 -22.33 8.22 18.87
N PHE A 176 -21.79 7.06 19.23
CA PHE A 176 -21.74 6.59 20.60
C PHE A 176 -20.97 7.54 21.53
N LEU A 177 -19.81 8.06 21.09
CA LEU A 177 -19.02 9.03 21.84
C LEU A 177 -19.78 10.35 22.01
N ALA A 178 -20.45 10.84 20.97
CA ALA A 178 -21.24 12.06 21.05
C ALA A 178 -22.37 11.95 22.07
N ASP A 179 -23.05 10.85 22.09
CA ASP A 179 -24.17 10.61 23.02
C ASP A 179 -23.72 10.44 24.47
N LYS A 180 -22.63 9.71 24.70
CA LYS A 180 -22.12 9.39 26.03
C LYS A 180 -21.28 10.49 26.69
N PHE A 181 -20.62 11.33 25.88
CA PHE A 181 -19.65 12.32 26.38
C PHE A 181 -19.98 13.74 25.94
N THR A 182 -20.17 13.98 24.64
CA THR A 182 -20.29 15.35 24.13
C THR A 182 -21.58 16.01 24.55
N LYS A 183 -22.72 15.33 24.48
CA LYS A 183 -24.00 15.88 24.88
C LYS A 183 -24.05 16.25 26.38
N PRO A 184 -23.67 15.36 27.32
CA PRO A 184 -23.66 15.70 28.74
C PRO A 184 -22.72 16.85 29.08
N ILE A 185 -21.53 16.91 28.49
CA ILE A 185 -20.58 18.01 28.69
C ILE A 185 -21.20 19.34 28.23
N LYS A 186 -21.87 19.37 27.09
CA LYS A 186 -22.55 20.55 26.57
C LYS A 186 -23.71 21.00 27.46
N GLU A 187 -24.47 20.04 28.01
CA GLU A 187 -25.52 20.30 28.98
C GLU A 187 -24.95 20.93 30.26
N LEU A 188 -23.87 20.37 30.82
CA LEU A 188 -23.20 20.93 31.99
C LEU A 188 -22.64 22.34 31.75
N SER A 189 -22.05 22.57 30.56
CA SER A 189 -21.58 23.90 30.16
C SER A 189 -22.71 24.92 30.12
N LYS A 190 -23.89 24.55 29.57
CA LYS A 190 -25.06 25.41 29.53
C LYS A 190 -25.60 25.73 30.93
N ILE A 191 -25.67 24.74 31.83
CA ILE A 191 -26.09 24.94 33.21
C ILE A 191 -25.15 25.92 33.93
N ALA A 192 -23.84 25.78 33.74
CA ALA A 192 -22.85 26.68 34.30
C ALA A 192 -23.01 28.14 33.78
N GLU A 193 -23.36 28.30 32.49
CA GLU A 193 -23.63 29.57 31.87
C GLU A 193 -24.92 30.24 32.49
N GLU A 194 -26.02 29.48 32.64
CA GLU A 194 -27.23 29.92 33.28
C GLU A 194 -27.01 30.32 34.75
N MET A 195 -26.16 29.55 35.47
CA MET A 195 -25.77 29.93 36.86
C MET A 195 -25.02 31.27 36.91
N SER A 196 -24.21 31.60 35.90
CA SER A 196 -23.51 32.89 35.82
C SER A 196 -24.47 34.08 35.63
N GLU A 197 -25.63 33.82 35.05
CA GLU A 197 -26.73 34.77 34.88
C GLU A 197 -27.71 34.80 36.07
N LEU A 198 -27.31 34.14 37.19
CA LEU A 198 -28.12 34.01 38.43
C LEU A 198 -29.38 33.15 38.25
N ASN A 199 -29.48 32.38 37.20
CA ASN A 199 -30.52 31.38 37.00
C ASN A 199 -30.06 30.04 37.60
N PHE A 200 -30.54 29.69 38.78
CA PHE A 200 -30.19 28.48 39.51
C PHE A 200 -31.19 27.32 39.33
N ASP A 201 -32.24 27.50 38.52
CA ASP A 201 -33.27 26.48 38.32
C ASP A 201 -32.82 25.37 37.40
N ALA A 202 -31.86 25.64 36.51
CA ALA A 202 -31.29 24.64 35.63
C ALA A 202 -30.44 23.62 36.43
N LYS A 203 -30.77 22.33 36.29
CA LYS A 203 -30.11 21.24 36.99
C LYS A 203 -29.72 20.13 35.99
N TYR A 204 -28.59 19.54 36.22
CA TYR A 204 -28.17 18.34 35.48
C TYR A 204 -29.00 17.13 35.92
N THR A 205 -29.74 16.55 34.97
CA THR A 205 -30.59 15.36 35.20
C THR A 205 -30.08 14.10 34.50
N GLY A 206 -28.87 14.20 33.89
CA GLY A 206 -28.27 13.10 33.16
C GLY A 206 -28.01 11.88 34.03
N LYS A 207 -28.17 10.69 33.45
CA LYS A 207 -28.01 9.35 34.11
C LYS A 207 -26.59 8.81 34.07
N ALA A 208 -25.58 9.60 33.68
CA ALA A 208 -24.20 9.13 33.61
C ALA A 208 -23.70 8.72 34.99
N GLN A 209 -23.12 7.52 35.08
CA GLN A 209 -22.54 6.96 36.31
C GLN A 209 -21.01 7.09 36.38
N ASN A 210 -20.42 7.78 35.41
CA ASN A 210 -18.99 8.05 35.33
C ASN A 210 -18.62 9.42 35.90
N GLU A 211 -17.40 9.92 35.64
CA GLU A 211 -16.88 11.21 36.06
C GLU A 211 -17.78 12.39 35.61
N ILE A 212 -18.47 12.26 34.48
CA ILE A 212 -19.43 13.25 33.98
C ILE A 212 -20.65 13.33 34.91
N GLY A 213 -21.16 12.19 35.35
CA GLY A 213 -22.27 12.17 36.29
C GLY A 213 -21.87 12.72 37.67
N GLN A 214 -20.64 12.49 38.13
CA GLN A 214 -20.12 13.07 39.36
C GLN A 214 -19.98 14.60 39.24
N LEU A 215 -19.47 15.09 38.09
CA LEU A 215 -19.36 16.50 37.79
C LEU A 215 -20.75 17.15 37.78
N GLY A 216 -21.76 16.50 37.20
CA GLY A 216 -23.15 17.00 37.22
C GLY A 216 -23.71 17.14 38.61
N LYS A 217 -23.48 16.17 39.50
CA LYS A 217 -23.88 16.27 40.92
C LYS A 217 -23.20 17.44 41.63
N SER A 218 -21.91 17.65 41.38
CA SER A 218 -21.13 18.75 41.96
C SER A 218 -21.63 20.11 41.51
N ILE A 219 -21.96 20.26 40.24
CA ILE A 219 -22.56 21.50 39.68
C ILE A 219 -23.94 21.75 40.30
N ASN A 220 -24.78 20.72 40.42
CA ASN A 220 -26.08 20.88 41.07
C ASN A 220 -25.94 21.32 42.54
N PHE A 221 -25.03 20.72 43.30
CA PHE A 221 -24.74 21.10 44.68
C PHE A 221 -24.24 22.55 44.81
N MET A 222 -23.34 22.97 43.89
CA MET A 222 -22.85 24.36 43.82
C MET A 222 -23.98 25.33 43.52
N SER A 223 -24.89 25.03 42.57
CA SER A 223 -26.07 25.80 42.25
C SER A 223 -26.98 26.00 43.46
N ASP A 224 -27.28 24.90 44.18
CA ASP A 224 -28.12 24.98 45.38
C ASP A 224 -27.50 25.86 46.48
N SER A 225 -26.19 25.74 46.70
CA SER A 225 -25.45 26.50 47.69
C SER A 225 -25.43 28.00 47.37
N LEU A 226 -25.20 28.36 46.10
CA LEU A 226 -25.21 29.73 45.62
C LEU A 226 -26.61 30.35 45.77
N GLN A 227 -27.64 29.64 45.32
CA GLN A 227 -29.04 30.11 45.46
C GLN A 227 -29.39 30.40 46.91
N LYS A 228 -29.03 29.50 47.83
CA LYS A 228 -29.28 29.69 49.27
C LYS A 228 -28.56 30.90 49.82
N ASN A 229 -27.27 31.09 49.47
CA ASN A 229 -26.48 32.21 49.95
C ASN A 229 -27.03 33.57 49.44
N ILE A 230 -27.42 33.65 48.17
CA ILE A 230 -28.00 34.86 47.59
C ILE A 230 -29.35 35.18 48.21
N THR A 231 -30.16 34.16 48.47
CA THR A 231 -31.46 34.36 49.14
C THR A 231 -31.26 34.86 50.56
N MET A 232 -30.31 34.32 51.34
CA MET A 232 -29.99 34.84 52.68
C MET A 232 -29.50 36.28 52.68
N LEU A 233 -28.69 36.69 51.69
CA LEU A 233 -28.21 38.04 51.54
C LEU A 233 -29.33 39.07 51.16
N LYS A 234 -30.37 38.63 50.47
CA LYS A 234 -31.51 39.45 50.12
C LYS A 234 -32.51 39.60 51.24
N THR A 235 -32.49 38.72 52.24
CA THR A 235 -33.44 38.72 53.38
C THR A 235 -32.82 39.26 54.66
N ALA A 236 -31.53 39.60 54.70
CA ALA A 236 -30.81 40.25 55.76
C ALA A 236 -30.77 41.78 55.55
#